data_9e77e64201a482f189d2c4fd325f4f76
#
_entry.id   9e77e64201a482f189d2c4fd325f4f76
#
_cell.length_a   1.000
_cell.length_b   1.000
_cell.length_c   1.000
_cell.angle_alpha   90.00
_cell.angle_beta   90.00
_cell.angle_gamma   90.00
#
_symmetry.space_group_name_H-M   'P 1'
#
loop_
_entity.id
_entity.type
_entity.pdbx_description
1 polymer ?
#
loop_
_entity_poly.entity_id
_entity_poly.type
_entity_poly.pdbx_seq_one_letter_code
_entity_poly.pdbx_strand_id
1 'polypeptide(L)'
;MNKIEKLQEIIYASDNIVFFGGTGVSTESGIPDFRSESGILKSLEKYGDTPERLVSHSYYLEHTEEFFSYYKDCLIFPEAEPNSAHYTLARLEKEGKLKAIITQNIDDLHQKAGSKTVLELHGSVYRNYCEICKKEYNLDFILESEGIPHCTCGGIIKPDVVLYEEALDMNILNKSAQYIMSADTLIVGGTSLVVYPAAGLINYFKGKNLVLINKSQTDYDNLATLVINEAIGETLAKIK
;
A
#
# COMPACT_ATOMS: atom_id res chain seq x y z
N MET A 1 26.98 17.55 2.09
CA MET A 1 25.61 17.47 1.59
C MET A 1 24.83 16.56 2.52
N ASN A 2 23.73 17.01 3.09
CA ASN A 2 22.89 16.18 3.92
C ASN A 2 22.03 15.24 3.06
N LYS A 3 21.38 14.23 3.68
CA LYS A 3 20.59 13.22 2.94
C LYS A 3 19.40 13.84 2.20
N ILE A 4 18.78 14.88 2.75
CA ILE A 4 17.64 15.57 2.12
C ILE A 4 18.11 16.36 0.89
N GLU A 5 19.21 17.07 0.96
CA GLU A 5 19.80 17.76 -0.20
C GLU A 5 20.12 16.76 -1.32
N LYS A 6 20.70 15.60 -0.98
CA LYS A 6 20.97 14.55 -1.95
C LYS A 6 19.69 13.97 -2.56
N LEU A 7 18.62 13.77 -1.77
CA LEU A 7 17.32 13.35 -2.28
C LEU A 7 16.74 14.37 -3.25
N GLN A 8 16.80 15.67 -2.89
CA GLN A 8 16.34 16.76 -3.74
C GLN A 8 17.09 16.80 -5.09
N GLU A 9 18.42 16.61 -5.08
CA GLU A 9 19.23 16.55 -6.30
C GLU A 9 18.85 15.34 -7.18
N ILE A 10 18.66 14.16 -6.56
CA ILE A 10 18.22 12.95 -7.29
C ILE A 10 16.88 13.20 -7.96
N ILE A 11 15.89 13.73 -7.22
CA ILE A 11 14.55 14.01 -7.75
C ILE A 11 14.62 15.06 -8.87
N TYR A 12 15.40 16.12 -8.68
CA TYR A 12 15.55 17.17 -9.68
C TYR A 12 16.16 16.66 -10.99
N ALA A 13 17.19 15.80 -10.88
CA ALA A 13 17.90 15.23 -12.03
C ALA A 13 17.17 14.06 -12.72
N SER A 14 16.07 13.57 -12.13
CA SER A 14 15.31 12.43 -12.65
C SER A 14 14.19 12.89 -13.56
N ASP A 15 13.94 12.14 -14.63
CA ASP A 15 12.84 12.36 -15.58
C ASP A 15 11.78 11.23 -15.52
N ASN A 16 12.12 10.09 -14.93
CA ASN A 16 11.26 8.92 -14.82
C ASN A 16 11.37 8.30 -13.43
N ILE A 17 10.68 8.90 -12.47
CA ILE A 17 10.61 8.41 -11.10
C ILE A 17 9.44 7.43 -10.98
N VAL A 18 9.66 6.32 -10.30
CA VAL A 18 8.60 5.41 -9.83
C VAL A 18 8.68 5.32 -8.31
N PHE A 19 7.53 5.37 -7.67
CA PHE A 19 7.41 5.17 -6.23
C PHE A 19 6.85 3.78 -5.92
N PHE A 20 7.45 3.08 -4.96
CA PHE A 20 6.97 1.81 -4.44
C PHE A 20 6.76 1.93 -2.93
N GLY A 21 5.52 1.77 -2.46
CA GLY A 21 5.14 2.02 -1.08
C GLY A 21 4.38 0.89 -0.40
N GLY A 22 4.42 0.91 0.94
CA GLY A 22 3.64 0.03 1.81
C GLY A 22 3.01 0.78 2.99
N THR A 23 2.55 0.05 4.00
CA THR A 23 1.75 0.54 5.15
C THR A 23 2.39 1.71 5.89
N GLY A 24 3.72 1.75 5.97
CA GLY A 24 4.46 2.85 6.60
C GLY A 24 4.25 4.21 5.95
N VAL A 25 3.76 4.29 4.70
CA VAL A 25 3.38 5.55 4.05
C VAL A 25 2.17 6.17 4.72
N SER A 26 1.24 5.36 5.21
CA SER A 26 -0.04 5.82 5.78
C SER A 26 -0.02 5.92 7.31
N THR A 27 1.08 5.57 7.98
CA THR A 27 1.18 5.69 9.45
C THR A 27 1.07 7.13 9.94
N GLU A 28 1.57 8.11 9.17
CA GLU A 28 1.44 9.54 9.46
C GLU A 28 0.05 10.09 9.12
N SER A 29 -0.82 9.27 8.51
CA SER A 29 -2.24 9.53 8.30
C SER A 29 -3.14 8.89 9.38
N GLY A 30 -2.54 8.28 10.41
CA GLY A 30 -3.26 7.63 11.49
C GLY A 30 -3.65 6.17 11.21
N ILE A 31 -3.27 5.60 10.08
CA ILE A 31 -3.48 4.18 9.78
C ILE A 31 -2.35 3.36 10.39
N PRO A 32 -2.62 2.48 11.35
CA PRO A 32 -1.57 1.68 11.99
C PRO A 32 -0.99 0.66 11.02
N ASP A 33 0.32 0.41 11.15
CA ASP A 33 0.91 -0.77 10.49
C ASP A 33 0.52 -2.01 11.29
N PHE A 34 -0.38 -2.82 10.74
CA PHE A 34 -0.88 -4.04 11.40
C PHE A 34 0.21 -5.10 11.63
N ARG A 35 1.35 -5.01 10.93
CA ARG A 35 2.52 -5.87 11.12
C ARG A 35 3.52 -5.31 12.14
N SER A 36 3.27 -4.14 12.69
CA SER A 36 4.05 -3.64 13.81
C SER A 36 3.83 -4.51 15.06
N GLU A 37 4.77 -4.51 15.98
CA GLU A 37 4.65 -5.25 17.24
C GLU A 37 3.34 -4.93 17.97
N SER A 38 2.97 -3.65 18.04
CA SER A 38 1.70 -3.21 18.65
C SER A 38 0.47 -3.66 17.87
N GLY A 39 0.53 -3.73 16.53
CA GLY A 39 -0.55 -4.24 15.69
C GLY A 39 -0.79 -5.74 15.89
N ILE A 40 0.30 -6.51 15.93
CA ILE A 40 0.25 -7.95 16.19
C ILE A 40 -0.31 -8.24 17.57
N LEU A 41 0.18 -7.56 18.62
CA LEU A 41 -0.31 -7.73 19.99
C LEU A 41 -1.81 -7.43 20.11
N LYS A 42 -2.27 -6.32 19.51
CA LYS A 42 -3.69 -5.95 19.52
C LYS A 42 -4.57 -7.01 18.84
N SER A 43 -4.10 -7.60 17.75
CA SER A 43 -4.82 -8.65 17.03
C SER A 43 -4.90 -9.94 17.86
N LEU A 44 -3.80 -10.35 18.48
CA LEU A 44 -3.75 -11.52 19.36
C LEU A 44 -4.66 -11.34 20.59
N GLU A 45 -4.66 -10.17 21.22
CA GLU A 45 -5.48 -9.89 22.39
C GLU A 45 -6.98 -9.87 22.09
N LYS A 46 -7.39 -9.26 20.95
CA LYS A 46 -8.80 -9.07 20.61
C LYS A 46 -9.40 -10.22 19.83
N TYR A 47 -8.62 -10.82 18.91
CA TYR A 47 -9.11 -11.82 17.95
C TYR A 47 -8.46 -13.20 18.10
N GLY A 48 -7.44 -13.31 18.97
CA GLY A 48 -6.81 -14.60 19.30
C GLY A 48 -5.87 -15.14 18.22
N ASP A 49 -5.57 -14.34 17.18
CA ASP A 49 -4.73 -14.78 16.06
C ASP A 49 -3.88 -13.63 15.48
N THR A 50 -2.94 -13.99 14.58
CA THR A 50 -2.08 -13.01 13.91
C THR A 50 -2.83 -12.28 12.79
N PRO A 51 -2.46 -11.02 12.49
CA PRO A 51 -3.07 -10.27 11.38
C PRO A 51 -3.05 -11.02 10.06
N GLU A 52 -1.92 -11.67 9.74
CA GLU A 52 -1.74 -12.41 8.49
C GLU A 52 -2.74 -13.56 8.35
N ARG A 53 -3.04 -14.26 9.47
CA ARG A 53 -4.03 -15.33 9.46
C ARG A 53 -5.44 -14.77 9.37
N LEU A 54 -5.77 -13.74 10.14
CA LEU A 54 -7.08 -13.10 10.15
C LEU A 54 -7.49 -12.53 8.77
N VAL A 55 -6.51 -12.18 7.91
CA VAL A 55 -6.74 -11.72 6.53
C VAL A 55 -6.24 -12.73 5.49
N SER A 56 -6.30 -14.03 5.79
CA SER A 56 -6.05 -15.09 4.82
C SER A 56 -7.34 -15.56 4.13
N HIS A 57 -7.20 -16.13 2.93
CA HIS A 57 -8.33 -16.69 2.18
C HIS A 57 -8.96 -17.87 2.94
N SER A 58 -8.15 -18.74 3.53
CA SER A 58 -8.66 -19.86 4.33
C SER A 58 -9.46 -19.37 5.54
N TYR A 59 -8.98 -18.36 6.26
CA TYR A 59 -9.72 -17.78 7.39
C TYR A 59 -11.04 -17.12 6.94
N TYR A 60 -11.02 -16.41 5.82
CA TYR A 60 -12.23 -15.83 5.22
C TYR A 60 -13.30 -16.90 4.93
N LEU A 61 -12.91 -18.08 4.43
CA LEU A 61 -13.84 -19.15 4.12
C LEU A 61 -14.36 -19.89 5.38
N GLU A 62 -13.49 -20.11 6.37
CA GLU A 62 -13.80 -20.89 7.57
C GLU A 62 -14.45 -20.07 8.68
N HIS A 63 -14.14 -18.78 8.74
CA HIS A 63 -14.50 -17.83 9.81
C HIS A 63 -15.00 -16.50 9.24
N THR A 64 -15.94 -16.55 8.30
CA THR A 64 -16.38 -15.38 7.52
C THR A 64 -16.87 -14.22 8.39
N GLU A 65 -17.60 -14.49 9.47
CA GLU A 65 -18.14 -13.45 10.35
C GLU A 65 -17.03 -12.76 11.13
N GLU A 66 -16.09 -13.53 11.70
CA GLU A 66 -14.92 -13.01 12.41
C GLU A 66 -13.98 -12.25 11.47
N PHE A 67 -13.83 -12.73 10.23
CA PHE A 67 -13.09 -12.00 9.19
C PHE A 67 -13.70 -10.61 8.97
N PHE A 68 -15.00 -10.49 8.77
CA PHE A 68 -15.63 -9.18 8.56
C PHE A 68 -15.58 -8.30 9.82
N SER A 69 -15.65 -8.88 11.00
CA SER A 69 -15.45 -8.13 12.25
C SER A 69 -14.05 -7.52 12.31
N TYR A 70 -13.01 -8.34 12.06
CA TYR A 70 -11.63 -7.87 12.00
C TYR A 70 -11.40 -6.85 10.89
N TYR A 71 -11.92 -7.13 9.69
CA TYR A 71 -11.78 -6.29 8.51
C TYR A 71 -12.33 -4.87 8.76
N LYS A 72 -13.55 -4.77 9.30
CA LYS A 72 -14.18 -3.49 9.62
C LYS A 72 -13.44 -2.73 10.71
N ASP A 73 -12.97 -3.41 11.74
CA ASP A 73 -12.34 -2.81 12.91
C ASP A 73 -10.89 -2.38 12.68
N CYS A 74 -10.15 -3.12 11.85
CA CYS A 74 -8.70 -3.03 11.79
C CYS A 74 -8.13 -2.62 10.43
N LEU A 75 -8.93 -2.71 9.34
CA LEU A 75 -8.43 -2.43 7.99
C LEU A 75 -9.11 -1.24 7.30
N ILE A 76 -10.25 -0.76 7.83
CA ILE A 76 -11.02 0.33 7.25
C ILE A 76 -10.85 1.61 8.09
N PHE A 77 -10.33 2.66 7.47
CA PHE A 77 -10.09 3.96 8.10
C PHE A 77 -10.64 5.09 7.21
N PRO A 78 -11.97 5.25 7.10
CA PRO A 78 -12.59 6.17 6.14
C PRO A 78 -12.25 7.64 6.41
N GLU A 79 -11.99 7.98 7.68
CA GLU A 79 -11.64 9.34 8.12
C GLU A 79 -10.15 9.68 7.93
N ALA A 80 -9.34 8.71 7.46
CA ALA A 80 -7.92 8.98 7.23
C ALA A 80 -7.73 9.93 6.05
N GLU A 81 -6.86 10.93 6.26
CA GLU A 81 -6.52 11.93 5.26
C GLU A 81 -5.09 11.75 4.76
N PRO A 82 -4.82 12.09 3.48
CA PRO A 82 -3.47 12.05 2.95
C PRO A 82 -2.49 12.89 3.76
N ASN A 83 -1.28 12.39 3.96
CA ASN A 83 -0.18 13.12 4.60
C ASN A 83 0.78 13.73 3.55
N SER A 84 1.84 14.38 4.04
CA SER A 84 2.83 15.06 3.20
C SER A 84 3.48 14.16 2.14
N ALA A 85 3.63 12.84 2.40
CA ALA A 85 4.18 11.92 1.40
C ALA A 85 3.24 11.83 0.20
N HIS A 86 1.94 11.60 0.44
CA HIS A 86 0.93 11.48 -0.61
C HIS A 86 0.86 12.76 -1.46
N TYR A 87 0.80 13.93 -0.81
CA TYR A 87 0.73 15.22 -1.53
C TYR A 87 2.02 15.52 -2.32
N THR A 88 3.20 15.19 -1.78
CA THR A 88 4.46 15.38 -2.51
C THR A 88 4.52 14.48 -3.74
N LEU A 89 4.12 13.21 -3.63
CA LEU A 89 4.08 12.29 -4.77
C LEU A 89 3.08 12.75 -5.83
N ALA A 90 1.89 13.20 -5.44
CA ALA A 90 0.90 13.76 -6.38
C ALA A 90 1.42 15.01 -7.08
N ARG A 91 2.16 15.90 -6.39
CA ARG A 91 2.83 17.06 -6.98
C ARG A 91 3.89 16.65 -8.00
N LEU A 92 4.77 15.70 -7.66
CA LEU A 92 5.80 15.19 -8.58
C LEU A 92 5.19 14.53 -9.82
N GLU A 93 4.05 13.86 -9.69
CA GLU A 93 3.31 13.32 -10.85
C GLU A 93 2.75 14.45 -11.73
N LYS A 94 2.15 15.47 -11.12
CA LYS A 94 1.65 16.66 -11.84
C LYS A 94 2.76 17.42 -12.57
N GLU A 95 3.96 17.44 -12.01
CA GLU A 95 5.17 18.02 -12.62
C GLU A 95 5.76 17.13 -13.72
N GLY A 96 5.21 15.94 -13.93
CA GLY A 96 5.65 14.98 -14.94
C GLY A 96 6.93 14.22 -14.59
N LYS A 97 7.43 14.31 -13.37
CA LYS A 97 8.62 13.59 -12.88
C LYS A 97 8.28 12.19 -12.39
N LEU A 98 7.23 12.02 -11.58
CA LEU A 98 6.73 10.73 -11.15
C LEU A 98 5.80 10.14 -12.19
N LYS A 99 6.07 8.91 -12.62
CA LYS A 99 5.29 8.23 -13.68
C LYS A 99 4.27 7.24 -13.15
N ALA A 100 4.54 6.65 -12.00
CA ALA A 100 3.61 5.75 -11.33
C ALA A 100 3.89 5.64 -9.84
N ILE A 101 2.84 5.38 -9.10
CA ILE A 101 2.86 4.90 -7.72
C ILE A 101 2.45 3.44 -7.74
N ILE A 102 3.28 2.58 -7.17
CA ILE A 102 2.99 1.17 -6.95
C ILE A 102 2.80 1.02 -5.45
N THR A 103 1.61 0.67 -5.01
CA THR A 103 1.29 0.61 -3.58
C THR A 103 0.82 -0.77 -3.16
N GLN A 104 1.21 -1.17 -1.96
CA GLN A 104 0.68 -2.32 -1.25
C GLN A 104 -0.53 -1.94 -0.38
N ASN A 105 -0.78 -0.63 -0.23
CA ASN A 105 -1.87 -0.12 0.59
C ASN A 105 -3.21 -0.26 -0.13
N ILE A 106 -4.27 -0.38 0.68
CA ILE A 106 -5.66 -0.55 0.26
C ILE A 106 -6.54 0.64 0.63
N ASP A 107 -5.93 1.77 1.04
CA ASP A 107 -6.55 2.92 1.72
C ASP A 107 -6.96 4.08 0.79
N ASP A 108 -6.62 4.01 -0.49
CA ASP A 108 -6.88 5.04 -1.52
C ASP A 108 -6.29 6.44 -1.22
N LEU A 109 -5.39 6.59 -0.24
CA LEU A 109 -4.85 7.91 0.15
C LEU A 109 -4.02 8.56 -0.97
N HIS A 110 -3.37 7.79 -1.84
CA HIS A 110 -2.70 8.33 -3.01
C HIS A 110 -3.69 8.98 -4.00
N GLN A 111 -4.83 8.33 -4.25
CA GLN A 111 -5.89 8.85 -5.11
C GLN A 111 -6.56 10.07 -4.48
N LYS A 112 -6.85 10.02 -3.17
CA LYS A 112 -7.37 11.17 -2.40
C LYS A 112 -6.43 12.39 -2.47
N ALA A 113 -5.11 12.18 -2.48
CA ALA A 113 -4.12 13.25 -2.63
C ALA A 113 -4.05 13.83 -4.05
N GLY A 114 -4.66 13.17 -5.04
CA GLY A 114 -4.75 13.62 -6.42
C GLY A 114 -3.86 12.87 -7.42
N SER A 115 -3.13 11.83 -6.98
CA SER A 115 -2.37 10.96 -7.90
C SER A 115 -3.29 10.20 -8.86
N LYS A 116 -2.87 10.04 -10.10
CA LYS A 116 -3.65 9.45 -11.19
C LYS A 116 -3.18 8.05 -11.58
N THR A 117 -1.87 7.83 -11.56
CA THR A 117 -1.25 6.57 -11.97
C THR A 117 -0.87 5.77 -10.73
N VAL A 118 -1.88 5.17 -10.09
CA VAL A 118 -1.72 4.35 -8.88
C VAL A 118 -1.99 2.89 -9.24
N LEU A 119 -1.02 2.02 -8.98
CA LEU A 119 -1.09 0.57 -9.18
C LEU A 119 -1.21 -0.10 -7.82
N GLU A 120 -2.42 -0.54 -7.50
CA GLU A 120 -2.78 -1.14 -6.21
C GLU A 120 -2.54 -2.65 -6.25
N LEU A 121 -1.39 -3.10 -5.75
CA LEU A 121 -1.01 -4.52 -5.76
C LEU A 121 -1.96 -5.41 -4.94
N HIS A 122 -2.57 -4.84 -3.90
CA HIS A 122 -3.45 -5.57 -2.99
C HIS A 122 -4.91 -5.10 -3.05
N GLY A 123 -5.29 -4.35 -4.10
CA GLY A 123 -6.64 -3.85 -4.28
C GLY A 123 -7.01 -2.66 -3.39
N SER A 124 -8.28 -2.48 -3.07
CA SER A 124 -8.80 -1.35 -2.30
C SER A 124 -10.02 -1.73 -1.46
N VAL A 125 -10.14 -1.16 -0.25
CA VAL A 125 -11.33 -1.30 0.61
C VAL A 125 -12.56 -0.59 0.03
N TYR A 126 -12.36 0.35 -0.90
CA TYR A 126 -13.44 1.14 -1.51
C TYR A 126 -14.18 0.41 -2.63
N ARG A 127 -13.66 -0.71 -3.12
CA ARG A 127 -14.30 -1.58 -4.11
C ARG A 127 -14.67 -2.90 -3.48
N ASN A 128 -15.90 -3.34 -3.70
CA ASN A 128 -16.41 -4.59 -3.14
C ASN A 128 -17.32 -5.26 -4.17
N TYR A 129 -17.30 -6.58 -4.27
CA TYR A 129 -18.03 -7.32 -5.31
C TYR A 129 -18.76 -8.51 -4.73
N CYS A 130 -19.99 -8.71 -5.20
CA CYS A 130 -20.71 -9.96 -4.94
C CYS A 130 -19.98 -11.15 -5.59
N GLU A 131 -19.68 -12.18 -4.83
CA GLU A 131 -18.96 -13.34 -5.33
C GLU A 131 -19.75 -14.12 -6.41
N ILE A 132 -21.10 -14.08 -6.37
CA ILE A 132 -21.98 -14.77 -7.33
C ILE A 132 -22.21 -13.91 -8.58
N CYS A 133 -22.83 -12.73 -8.44
CA CYS A 133 -23.31 -11.95 -9.59
C CYS A 133 -22.37 -10.83 -10.02
N LYS A 134 -21.26 -10.65 -9.33
CA LYS A 134 -20.23 -9.63 -9.58
C LYS A 134 -20.71 -8.18 -9.50
N LYS A 135 -21.91 -7.94 -8.94
CA LYS A 135 -22.41 -6.59 -8.70
C LYS A 135 -21.46 -5.86 -7.74
N GLU A 136 -21.15 -4.62 -8.09
CA GLU A 136 -20.28 -3.74 -7.32
C GLU A 136 -21.02 -3.07 -6.16
N TYR A 137 -20.30 -2.85 -5.06
CA TYR A 137 -20.76 -2.18 -3.86
C TYR A 137 -19.66 -1.24 -3.34
N ASN A 138 -20.04 -0.08 -2.82
CA ASN A 138 -19.12 0.85 -2.19
C ASN A 138 -18.78 0.44 -0.75
N LEU A 139 -17.85 1.17 -0.14
CA LEU A 139 -17.41 0.93 1.23
C LEU A 139 -18.56 1.16 2.23
N ASP A 140 -19.41 2.17 2.02
CA ASP A 140 -20.51 2.50 2.94
C ASP A 140 -21.44 1.32 3.14
N PHE A 141 -21.76 0.60 2.06
CA PHE A 141 -22.57 -0.62 2.15
C PHE A 141 -21.95 -1.67 3.07
N ILE A 142 -20.63 -1.84 3.03
CA ILE A 142 -19.91 -2.77 3.91
C ILE A 142 -20.00 -2.32 5.36
N LEU A 143 -19.77 -1.03 5.62
CA LEU A 143 -19.80 -0.48 6.97
C LEU A 143 -21.20 -0.51 7.61
N GLU A 144 -22.24 -0.25 6.82
CA GLU A 144 -23.64 -0.28 7.27
C GLU A 144 -24.21 -1.70 7.45
N SER A 145 -23.58 -2.71 6.83
CA SER A 145 -24.02 -4.11 6.95
C SER A 145 -23.73 -4.68 8.35
N GLU A 146 -24.71 -5.30 8.97
CA GLU A 146 -24.50 -6.10 10.18
C GLU A 146 -23.92 -7.48 9.81
N GLY A 147 -22.86 -7.91 10.51
CA GLY A 147 -22.20 -9.19 10.26
C GLY A 147 -21.64 -9.31 8.84
N ILE A 148 -22.01 -10.38 8.13
CA ILE A 148 -21.55 -10.69 6.77
C ILE A 148 -22.35 -9.88 5.75
N PRO A 149 -21.71 -9.05 4.89
CA PRO A 149 -22.45 -8.31 3.86
C PRO A 149 -22.99 -9.24 2.77
N HIS A 150 -24.29 -9.16 2.49
CA HIS A 150 -24.96 -9.97 1.48
C HIS A 150 -25.54 -9.14 0.33
N CYS A 151 -25.36 -9.63 -0.88
CA CYS A 151 -26.00 -9.11 -2.08
C CYS A 151 -27.48 -9.53 -2.13
N THR A 152 -28.30 -8.78 -2.87
CA THR A 152 -29.71 -9.14 -3.14
C THR A 152 -29.89 -10.48 -3.83
N CYS A 153 -28.84 -11.02 -4.49
CA CYS A 153 -28.85 -12.38 -5.08
C CYS A 153 -28.51 -13.49 -4.08
N GLY A 154 -28.25 -13.16 -2.81
CA GLY A 154 -27.85 -14.09 -1.75
C GLY A 154 -26.34 -14.34 -1.63
N GLY A 155 -25.52 -13.83 -2.56
CA GLY A 155 -24.08 -13.98 -2.51
C GLY A 155 -23.42 -13.07 -1.46
N ILE A 156 -22.29 -13.51 -0.91
CA ILE A 156 -21.44 -12.69 -0.04
C ILE A 156 -20.80 -11.57 -0.87
N ILE A 157 -20.65 -10.39 -0.29
CA ILE A 157 -19.93 -9.27 -0.90
C ILE A 157 -18.52 -9.24 -0.33
N LYS A 158 -17.56 -9.73 -1.12
CA LYS A 158 -16.15 -9.74 -0.76
C LYS A 158 -15.49 -8.40 -1.13
N PRO A 159 -14.65 -7.83 -0.25
CA PRO A 159 -13.84 -6.68 -0.63
C PRO A 159 -12.85 -7.04 -1.74
N ASP A 160 -12.58 -6.07 -2.63
CA ASP A 160 -11.52 -6.15 -3.66
C ASP A 160 -10.13 -5.96 -3.01
N VAL A 161 -9.88 -6.76 -1.99
CA VAL A 161 -8.62 -6.82 -1.28
C VAL A 161 -8.03 -8.21 -1.46
N VAL A 162 -6.76 -8.26 -1.89
CA VAL A 162 -6.03 -9.52 -2.04
C VAL A 162 -5.64 -10.02 -0.66
N LEU A 163 -6.21 -11.14 -0.27
CA LEU A 163 -5.91 -11.79 1.00
C LEU A 163 -4.62 -12.62 0.90
N TYR A 164 -3.98 -12.90 2.04
CA TYR A 164 -2.94 -13.93 2.04
C TYR A 164 -3.48 -15.22 1.42
N GLU A 165 -2.63 -15.99 0.74
CA GLU A 165 -2.98 -17.18 -0.04
C GLU A 165 -3.65 -16.89 -1.40
N GLU A 166 -4.08 -15.65 -1.67
CA GLU A 166 -4.61 -15.27 -2.99
C GLU A 166 -3.49 -14.78 -3.92
N ALA A 167 -3.68 -14.98 -5.21
CA ALA A 167 -2.77 -14.48 -6.24
C ALA A 167 -3.01 -12.99 -6.51
N LEU A 168 -1.93 -12.23 -6.70
CA LEU A 168 -2.02 -10.85 -7.18
C LEU A 168 -2.52 -10.81 -8.63
N ASP A 169 -3.15 -9.70 -9.03
CA ASP A 169 -3.52 -9.47 -10.43
C ASP A 169 -2.25 -9.38 -11.30
N MET A 170 -2.12 -10.32 -12.24
CA MET A 170 -0.96 -10.40 -13.13
C MET A 170 -0.83 -9.20 -14.07
N ASN A 171 -1.93 -8.52 -14.41
CA ASN A 171 -1.88 -7.31 -15.23
C ASN A 171 -1.27 -6.15 -14.44
N ILE A 172 -1.67 -6.00 -13.16
CA ILE A 172 -1.11 -4.99 -12.25
C ILE A 172 0.36 -5.28 -11.97
N LEU A 173 0.71 -6.54 -11.70
CA LEU A 173 2.11 -6.97 -11.49
C LEU A 173 2.99 -6.67 -12.72
N ASN A 174 2.55 -7.08 -13.91
CA ASN A 174 3.31 -6.87 -15.14
C ASN A 174 3.47 -5.39 -15.46
N LYS A 175 2.40 -4.59 -15.29
CA LYS A 175 2.44 -3.15 -15.47
C LYS A 175 3.39 -2.48 -14.47
N SER A 176 3.37 -2.91 -13.21
CA SER A 176 4.28 -2.44 -12.16
C SER A 176 5.74 -2.74 -12.52
N ALA A 177 6.03 -3.97 -12.94
CA ALA A 177 7.37 -4.36 -13.40
C ALA A 177 7.84 -3.51 -14.58
N GLN A 178 6.98 -3.22 -15.56
CA GLN A 178 7.30 -2.36 -16.70
C GLN A 178 7.67 -0.93 -16.28
N TYR A 179 6.90 -0.32 -15.36
CA TYR A 179 7.23 0.99 -14.82
C TYR A 179 8.58 0.98 -14.10
N ILE A 180 8.82 -0.02 -13.24
CA ILE A 180 10.08 -0.15 -12.50
C ILE A 180 11.27 -0.35 -13.46
N MET A 181 11.12 -1.20 -14.47
CA MET A 181 12.18 -1.43 -15.48
C MET A 181 12.55 -0.19 -16.27
N SER A 182 11.59 0.68 -16.53
CA SER A 182 11.80 1.92 -17.29
C SER A 182 12.27 3.10 -16.45
N ALA A 183 12.20 3.00 -15.12
CA ALA A 183 12.54 4.10 -14.22
C ALA A 183 14.05 4.39 -14.19
N ASP A 184 14.42 5.67 -14.18
CA ASP A 184 15.77 6.11 -13.87
C ASP A 184 16.02 6.21 -12.36
N THR A 185 14.94 6.44 -11.61
CA THR A 185 14.94 6.51 -10.14
C THR A 185 13.75 5.74 -9.58
N LEU A 186 14.03 4.80 -8.67
CA LEU A 186 13.03 4.10 -7.88
C LEU A 186 13.11 4.58 -6.43
N ILE A 187 12.04 5.18 -5.94
CA ILE A 187 11.90 5.56 -4.54
C ILE A 187 11.04 4.51 -3.85
N VAL A 188 11.58 3.85 -2.85
CA VAL A 188 10.89 2.85 -2.04
C VAL A 188 10.71 3.42 -0.64
N GLY A 189 9.49 3.39 -0.12
CA GLY A 189 9.22 3.95 1.19
C GLY A 189 8.10 3.29 1.97
N GLY A 190 8.22 3.32 3.30
CA GLY A 190 7.20 2.81 4.19
C GLY A 190 6.91 1.31 4.03
N THR A 191 7.90 0.51 3.64
CA THR A 191 7.75 -0.94 3.46
C THR A 191 8.96 -1.70 3.95
N SER A 192 8.74 -2.83 4.63
CA SER A 192 9.82 -3.74 5.05
C SER A 192 10.38 -4.59 3.92
N LEU A 193 9.73 -4.63 2.74
CA LEU A 193 10.11 -5.44 1.57
C LEU A 193 10.15 -6.96 1.86
N VAL A 194 9.30 -7.45 2.76
CA VAL A 194 9.25 -8.88 3.12
C VAL A 194 8.03 -9.62 2.53
N VAL A 195 7.03 -8.91 2.01
CA VAL A 195 5.80 -9.51 1.46
C VAL A 195 5.97 -9.81 -0.02
N TYR A 196 6.10 -11.10 -0.34
CA TYR A 196 6.18 -11.58 -1.72
C TYR A 196 4.80 -11.93 -2.26
N PRO A 197 4.56 -11.79 -3.61
CA PRO A 197 5.55 -11.45 -4.65
C PRO A 197 5.82 -9.94 -4.80
N ALA A 198 5.11 -9.04 -4.12
CA ALA A 198 5.24 -7.58 -4.27
C ALA A 198 6.68 -7.08 -4.03
N ALA A 199 7.35 -7.55 -2.97
CA ALA A 199 8.73 -7.18 -2.67
C ALA A 199 9.72 -7.56 -3.80
N GLY A 200 9.43 -8.62 -4.53
CA GLY A 200 10.25 -9.07 -5.65
C GLY A 200 10.29 -8.10 -6.84
N LEU A 201 9.32 -7.18 -6.94
CA LEU A 201 9.28 -6.19 -8.01
C LEU A 201 10.51 -5.28 -8.04
N ILE A 202 11.13 -5.00 -6.88
CA ILE A 202 12.32 -4.15 -6.79
C ILE A 202 13.50 -4.71 -7.62
N ASN A 203 13.56 -6.02 -7.81
CA ASN A 203 14.63 -6.70 -8.57
C ASN A 203 14.56 -6.39 -10.09
N TYR A 204 13.45 -5.88 -10.59
CA TYR A 204 13.32 -5.44 -11.98
C TYR A 204 13.95 -4.07 -12.23
N PHE A 205 14.31 -3.32 -11.17
CA PHE A 205 14.91 -2.00 -11.32
C PHE A 205 16.32 -2.10 -11.93
N LYS A 206 16.54 -1.30 -12.97
CA LYS A 206 17.81 -1.22 -13.72
C LYS A 206 18.33 0.23 -13.80
N GLY A 207 17.60 1.17 -13.18
CA GLY A 207 17.94 2.59 -13.25
C GLY A 207 19.14 2.98 -12.39
N LYS A 208 19.39 4.28 -12.33
CA LYS A 208 20.58 4.84 -11.70
C LYS A 208 20.46 4.97 -10.18
N ASN A 209 19.27 5.36 -9.69
CA ASN A 209 19.10 5.72 -8.29
C ASN A 209 18.03 4.85 -7.63
N LEU A 210 18.43 3.98 -6.72
CA LEU A 210 17.54 3.33 -5.77
C LEU A 210 17.58 4.12 -4.46
N VAL A 211 16.44 4.69 -4.06
CA VAL A 211 16.30 5.47 -2.84
C VAL A 211 15.39 4.71 -1.87
N LEU A 212 15.84 4.50 -0.65
CA LEU A 212 15.05 3.86 0.41
C LEU A 212 14.74 4.88 1.52
N ILE A 213 13.46 5.02 1.86
CA ILE A 213 12.98 5.91 2.94
C ILE A 213 12.12 5.09 3.90
N ASN A 214 12.72 4.58 4.96
CA ASN A 214 12.07 3.73 5.96
C ASN A 214 12.62 4.02 7.35
N LYS A 215 11.78 3.92 8.38
CA LYS A 215 12.23 4.04 9.78
C LYS A 215 13.22 2.93 10.15
N SER A 216 12.95 1.70 9.72
CA SER A 216 13.79 0.52 9.96
C SER A 216 14.65 0.18 8.74
N GLN A 217 15.74 -0.53 8.98
CA GLN A 217 16.60 -1.08 7.92
C GLN A 217 15.87 -2.18 7.15
N THR A 218 16.28 -2.37 5.90
CA THR A 218 15.81 -3.43 5.01
C THR A 218 17.00 -4.20 4.41
N ASP A 219 16.75 -5.39 3.90
CA ASP A 219 17.77 -6.20 3.21
C ASP A 219 18.32 -5.53 1.94
N TYR A 220 17.65 -4.51 1.44
CA TYR A 220 18.02 -3.76 0.23
C TYR A 220 18.87 -2.51 0.51
N ASP A 221 19.14 -2.16 1.77
CA ASP A 221 19.89 -0.95 2.14
C ASP A 221 21.29 -0.92 1.48
N ASN A 222 21.96 -2.07 1.37
CA ASN A 222 23.28 -2.18 0.76
C ASN A 222 23.26 -1.98 -0.78
N LEU A 223 22.12 -2.08 -1.42
CA LEU A 223 21.93 -1.88 -2.86
C LEU A 223 21.51 -0.45 -3.20
N ALA A 224 21.08 0.31 -2.19
CA ALA A 224 20.54 1.64 -2.39
C ALA A 224 21.61 2.69 -2.61
N THR A 225 21.32 3.63 -3.53
CA THR A 225 22.12 4.84 -3.77
C THR A 225 22.00 5.83 -2.60
N LEU A 226 20.83 5.83 -1.94
CA LEU A 226 20.52 6.66 -0.79
C LEU A 226 19.57 5.94 0.16
N VAL A 227 19.92 5.89 1.44
CA VAL A 227 19.07 5.38 2.53
C VAL A 227 18.80 6.49 3.53
N ILE A 228 17.51 6.73 3.81
CA ILE A 228 17.03 7.71 4.80
C ILE A 228 16.20 6.94 5.84
N ASN A 229 16.70 6.87 7.08
CA ASN A 229 16.02 6.17 8.17
C ASN A 229 15.16 7.16 8.98
N GLU A 230 14.14 7.72 8.32
CA GLU A 230 13.19 8.69 8.88
C GLU A 230 11.77 8.33 8.43
N ALA A 231 10.77 9.01 9.02
CA ALA A 231 9.39 8.94 8.57
C ALA A 231 9.28 9.50 7.14
N ILE A 232 8.51 8.83 6.29
CA ILE A 232 8.46 9.16 4.86
C ILE A 232 7.74 10.49 4.61
N GLY A 233 6.66 10.80 5.35
CA GLY A 233 5.94 12.05 5.22
C GLY A 233 6.80 13.24 5.64
N GLU A 234 7.48 13.14 6.79
CA GLU A 234 8.43 14.16 7.25
C GLU A 234 9.60 14.36 6.27
N THR A 235 10.05 13.28 5.65
CA THR A 235 11.14 13.31 4.67
C THR A 235 10.70 14.00 3.38
N LEU A 236 9.57 13.57 2.80
CA LEU A 236 9.07 14.11 1.55
C LEU A 236 8.49 15.53 1.69
N ALA A 237 8.03 15.93 2.88
CA ALA A 237 7.64 17.31 3.16
C ALA A 237 8.76 18.33 2.95
N LYS A 238 10.03 17.90 3.06
CA LYS A 238 11.22 18.76 2.88
C LYS A 238 11.62 18.94 1.41
N ILE A 239 10.99 18.19 0.49
CA ILE A 239 11.26 18.25 -0.96
C ILE A 239 10.47 19.39 -1.60
N LYS A 240 11.18 20.26 -2.31
CA LYS A 240 10.64 21.46 -2.97
C LYS A 240 10.33 21.18 -4.44
#